data_49654f1d0c1b970600aafdf3d9c14536
#
_entry.id   49654f1d0c1b970600aafdf3d9c14536
#
_cell.length_a   1.000
_cell.length_b   1.000
_cell.length_c   1.000
_cell.angle_alpha   90.00
_cell.angle_beta   90.00
_cell.angle_gamma   90.00
#
_symmetry.space_group_name_H-M   'P 1'
#
loop_
_entity.id
_entity.type
_entity.pdbx_description
1 polymer ?
#
loop_
_entity_poly.entity_id
_entity_poly.type
_entity_poly.pdbx_seq_one_letter_code
_entity_poly.pdbx_strand_id
1 'polypeptide(L)'
;MRRIIIGTLLVPAILAAGEARAATAFEHLKAAPKPAFKRGHTLPPLTRWGWAMAYKTRVELAEHWGYALELGEANDGLAKQLDDPRSTPSRLCALARKDPKRYPLFVLAHRACYRKEVTESAPPETWCIDPKTKKKVWSPEAPDAVFERAAALGVAPLKKVLEKAPIAIILNVGEYALSVYGHHGRIWAADPRVIKARGTQPWYEYISRCKGRQETIISNAFRKACRKRLLYIYYYADGCPHRKRYGAWDTWAWDYKWMKPVSDLPSSSIYYRHFNSGWTGPNDMLTQALNSAAQQIALDEPLSYNWLNAGWTRKNLGDAAFGELERYEGFLKCWYTAGMVGGVAGYFAFPKGGFTRDVGPEPPHWLRQMMVLSRVHARFSHLEAFLRTGDLLPGPGKHRWSTDLPACEFPTGDATARVVARKRRDRAEWLVTAWAAAGDDRPVTVTIPGLGPVTANATAAGNVVVMRGKD
;
A
#
# COMPACT_ATOMS: atom_id res chain seq x y z
N MET A 1 11.80 86.76 -23.47
CA MET A 1 12.49 85.65 -22.81
C MET A 1 11.55 84.45 -22.75
N ARG A 2 11.72 83.45 -23.63
CA ARG A 2 10.94 82.26 -23.65
C ARG A 2 11.77 81.10 -23.00
N ARG A 3 11.30 80.56 -21.88
CA ARG A 3 11.88 79.38 -21.23
C ARG A 3 11.38 78.13 -21.86
N ILE A 4 12.27 77.35 -22.43
CA ILE A 4 11.99 75.98 -22.94
C ILE A 4 12.12 75.02 -21.77
N ILE A 5 11.06 74.31 -21.44
CA ILE A 5 11.07 73.22 -20.43
C ILE A 5 11.24 71.92 -21.24
N ILE A 6 12.39 71.29 -21.08
CA ILE A 6 12.63 69.93 -21.63
C ILE A 6 12.07 68.93 -20.61
N GLY A 7 10.94 68.34 -20.96
CA GLY A 7 10.36 67.23 -20.18
C GLY A 7 11.05 65.93 -20.52
N THR A 8 11.77 65.37 -19.56
CA THR A 8 12.38 64.02 -19.64
C THR A 8 11.27 63.01 -19.43
N LEU A 9 10.86 62.31 -20.47
CA LEU A 9 9.98 61.12 -20.40
C LEU A 9 10.77 59.95 -19.81
N LEU A 10 10.55 59.66 -18.54
CA LEU A 10 10.92 58.39 -17.93
C LEU A 10 9.93 57.30 -18.42
N VAL A 11 10.36 56.43 -19.32
CA VAL A 11 9.68 55.21 -19.68
C VAL A 11 9.95 54.20 -18.56
N PRO A 12 8.93 53.72 -17.81
CA PRO A 12 9.15 52.66 -16.86
C PRO A 12 9.42 51.38 -17.67
N ALA A 13 10.64 50.85 -17.53
CA ALA A 13 10.96 49.51 -17.96
C ALA A 13 10.13 48.52 -17.08
N ILE A 14 9.00 48.09 -17.61
CA ILE A 14 8.25 46.96 -17.05
C ILE A 14 9.13 45.72 -17.26
N LEU A 15 9.94 45.40 -16.24
CA LEU A 15 10.52 44.04 -16.12
C LEU A 15 9.34 43.06 -16.06
N ALA A 16 9.00 42.46 -17.18
CA ALA A 16 8.17 41.26 -17.21
C ALA A 16 8.92 40.21 -16.42
N ALA A 17 8.66 40.13 -15.11
CA ALA A 17 8.95 38.94 -14.35
C ALA A 17 8.11 37.82 -14.95
N GLY A 18 8.72 37.07 -15.87
CA GLY A 18 8.11 35.88 -16.42
C GLY A 18 7.75 35.01 -15.22
N GLU A 19 6.45 34.79 -15.00
CA GLU A 19 5.98 33.83 -14.01
C GLU A 19 6.71 32.53 -14.30
N ALA A 20 7.62 32.14 -13.42
CA ALA A 20 8.33 30.88 -13.55
C ALA A 20 7.27 29.78 -13.60
N ARG A 21 7.15 29.14 -14.76
CA ARG A 21 6.18 28.05 -14.96
C ARG A 21 6.40 27.00 -13.86
N ALA A 22 5.39 26.79 -13.05
CA ALA A 22 5.45 25.84 -11.95
C ALA A 22 5.81 24.44 -12.46
N ALA A 23 6.79 23.78 -11.81
CA ALA A 23 7.29 22.48 -12.23
C ALA A 23 6.23 21.38 -12.04
N THR A 24 6.18 20.44 -12.97
CA THR A 24 5.30 19.28 -12.93
C THR A 24 5.91 18.15 -12.09
N ALA A 25 5.10 17.15 -11.71
CA ALA A 25 5.59 15.96 -11.02
C ALA A 25 6.73 15.26 -11.79
N PHE A 26 6.67 15.26 -13.12
CA PHE A 26 7.74 14.71 -13.97
C PHE A 26 9.05 15.49 -13.82
N GLU A 27 8.98 16.81 -13.83
CA GLU A 27 10.15 17.68 -13.73
C GLU A 27 10.79 17.56 -12.34
N HIS A 28 9.99 17.51 -11.28
CA HIS A 28 10.46 17.23 -9.91
C HIS A 28 11.15 15.87 -9.79
N LEU A 29 10.53 14.81 -10.31
CA LEU A 29 11.15 13.48 -10.31
C LEU A 29 12.47 13.49 -11.10
N LYS A 30 12.50 14.15 -12.25
CA LYS A 30 13.69 14.21 -13.12
C LYS A 30 14.84 14.94 -12.46
N ALA A 31 14.56 16.03 -11.74
CA ALA A 31 15.55 16.84 -11.04
C ALA A 31 16.09 16.19 -9.75
N ALA A 32 15.29 15.36 -9.08
CA ALA A 32 15.66 14.76 -7.81
C ALA A 32 16.74 13.67 -7.97
N PRO A 33 17.64 13.50 -6.97
CA PRO A 33 18.61 12.41 -6.93
C PRO A 33 17.90 11.04 -7.01
N LYS A 34 18.33 10.20 -7.95
CA LYS A 34 17.73 8.89 -8.19
C LYS A 34 18.17 7.89 -7.12
N PRO A 35 17.26 7.04 -6.64
CA PRO A 35 17.65 5.94 -5.76
C PRO A 35 18.51 4.92 -6.51
N ALA A 36 19.52 4.38 -5.81
CA ALA A 36 20.40 3.38 -6.36
C ALA A 36 19.90 1.97 -6.00
N PHE A 37 19.20 1.32 -6.91
CA PHE A 37 18.78 -0.07 -6.76
C PHE A 37 19.94 -1.04 -7.00
N LYS A 38 19.97 -2.14 -6.24
CA LYS A 38 20.89 -3.24 -6.51
C LYS A 38 20.55 -3.88 -7.86
N ARG A 39 21.57 -4.02 -8.70
CA ARG A 39 21.40 -4.69 -10.00
C ARG A 39 20.91 -6.14 -9.80
N GLY A 40 19.82 -6.50 -10.44
CA GLY A 40 19.27 -7.86 -10.40
C GLY A 40 18.59 -8.21 -9.06
N HIS A 41 18.20 -7.23 -8.25
CA HIS A 41 17.38 -7.49 -7.06
C HIS A 41 16.06 -8.17 -7.44
N THR A 42 15.46 -8.86 -6.45
CA THR A 42 14.26 -9.65 -6.65
C THR A 42 13.05 -9.14 -5.86
N LEU A 43 13.16 -7.96 -5.23
CA LEU A 43 12.02 -7.32 -4.58
C LEU A 43 10.95 -6.98 -5.64
N PRO A 44 9.67 -7.17 -5.34
CA PRO A 44 8.58 -6.77 -6.23
C PRO A 44 8.64 -5.25 -6.50
N PRO A 45 8.27 -4.78 -7.70
CA PRO A 45 8.20 -3.36 -7.94
C PRO A 45 7.15 -2.70 -7.05
N LEU A 46 7.36 -1.44 -6.70
CA LEU A 46 6.36 -0.63 -6.05
C LEU A 46 5.19 -0.38 -7.00
N THR A 47 4.01 -0.23 -6.45
CA THR A 47 2.83 0.20 -7.20
C THR A 47 2.22 1.44 -6.57
N ARG A 48 1.21 1.96 -7.18
CA ARG A 48 0.44 3.06 -6.60
C ARG A 48 -1.05 2.87 -6.83
N TRP A 49 -1.83 3.51 -6.00
CA TRP A 49 -3.27 3.61 -6.16
C TRP A 49 -3.68 5.07 -6.04
N GLY A 50 -4.47 5.55 -7.00
CA GLY A 50 -4.90 6.94 -7.01
C GLY A 50 -5.24 7.43 -8.43
N TRP A 51 -5.13 8.71 -8.65
CA TRP A 51 -5.55 9.36 -9.88
C TRP A 51 -4.54 9.17 -11.02
N ALA A 52 -5.05 9.32 -12.25
CA ALA A 52 -4.23 9.18 -13.44
C ALA A 52 -3.03 10.14 -13.43
N MET A 53 -1.86 9.61 -13.76
CA MET A 53 -0.65 10.39 -14.00
C MET A 53 -0.37 10.51 -15.50
N ALA A 54 0.34 11.57 -15.87
CA ALA A 54 0.84 11.76 -17.21
C ALA A 54 1.77 10.60 -17.63
N TYR A 55 1.78 10.25 -18.92
CA TYR A 55 2.62 9.20 -19.48
C TYR A 55 4.10 9.32 -19.08
N LYS A 56 4.68 10.54 -19.25
CA LYS A 56 6.09 10.80 -18.90
C LYS A 56 6.40 10.50 -17.44
N THR A 57 5.49 10.88 -16.51
CA THR A 57 5.66 10.63 -15.08
C THR A 57 5.63 9.15 -14.76
N ARG A 58 4.72 8.36 -15.38
CA ARG A 58 4.67 6.90 -15.18
C ARG A 58 5.95 6.22 -15.67
N VAL A 59 6.47 6.64 -16.81
CA VAL A 59 7.72 6.09 -17.37
C VAL A 59 8.90 6.45 -16.48
N GLU A 60 9.01 7.70 -16.02
CA GLU A 60 10.07 8.14 -15.11
C GLU A 60 10.07 7.35 -13.81
N LEU A 61 8.88 7.11 -13.22
CA LEU A 61 8.72 6.30 -12.01
C LEU A 61 9.19 4.85 -12.23
N ALA A 62 8.89 4.27 -13.38
CA ALA A 62 9.31 2.91 -13.69
C ALA A 62 10.82 2.81 -13.98
N GLU A 63 11.38 3.75 -14.71
CA GLU A 63 12.79 3.72 -15.10
C GLU A 63 13.77 3.96 -13.96
N HIS A 64 13.39 4.83 -13.02
CA HIS A 64 14.35 5.35 -12.05
C HIS A 64 13.92 5.21 -10.60
N TRP A 65 12.63 4.95 -10.32
CA TRP A 65 12.09 4.99 -8.97
C TRP A 65 11.52 3.65 -8.49
N GLY A 66 11.68 2.56 -9.25
CA GLY A 66 11.28 1.22 -8.86
C GLY A 66 9.77 0.96 -8.85
N TYR A 67 8.97 1.83 -9.48
CA TYR A 67 7.53 1.63 -9.61
C TYR A 67 7.19 0.83 -10.87
N ALA A 68 6.12 0.05 -10.80
CA ALA A 68 5.54 -0.55 -11.99
C ALA A 68 4.74 0.48 -12.81
N LEU A 69 4.62 0.23 -14.12
CA LEU A 69 3.78 1.01 -15.02
C LEU A 69 2.30 0.76 -14.73
N GLU A 70 1.57 1.81 -14.40
CA GLU A 70 0.14 1.74 -14.14
C GLU A 70 -0.67 1.86 -15.43
N LEU A 71 -1.51 0.86 -15.71
CA LEU A 71 -2.52 0.95 -16.78
C LEU A 71 -3.85 1.55 -16.32
N GLY A 72 -4.13 1.52 -15.02
CA GLY A 72 -5.44 1.83 -14.46
C GLY A 72 -6.29 0.57 -14.25
N GLU A 73 -7.61 0.74 -14.23
CA GLU A 73 -8.53 -0.35 -13.98
C GLU A 73 -8.78 -1.18 -15.25
N ALA A 74 -8.70 -2.51 -15.12
CA ALA A 74 -8.99 -3.46 -16.19
C ALA A 74 -10.52 -3.51 -16.45
N ASN A 75 -11.02 -2.57 -17.23
CA ASN A 75 -12.42 -2.43 -17.61
C ASN A 75 -12.58 -2.22 -19.13
N ASP A 76 -13.82 -2.10 -19.60
CA ASP A 76 -14.12 -1.91 -21.03
C ASP A 76 -13.54 -0.60 -21.58
N GLY A 77 -13.43 0.44 -20.73
CA GLY A 77 -12.81 1.72 -21.10
C GLY A 77 -11.32 1.54 -21.42
N LEU A 78 -10.59 0.79 -20.58
CA LEU A 78 -9.20 0.42 -20.85
C LEU A 78 -9.10 -0.45 -22.11
N ALA A 79 -9.98 -1.45 -22.26
CA ALA A 79 -10.01 -2.33 -23.42
C ALA A 79 -10.17 -1.54 -24.74
N LYS A 80 -11.06 -0.54 -24.77
CA LYS A 80 -11.23 0.37 -25.90
C LYS A 80 -10.00 1.23 -26.18
N GLN A 81 -9.36 1.76 -25.12
CA GLN A 81 -8.15 2.55 -25.28
C GLN A 81 -6.99 1.74 -25.88
N LEU A 82 -6.92 0.44 -25.62
CA LEU A 82 -5.90 -0.45 -26.18
C LEU A 82 -6.07 -0.70 -27.68
N ASP A 83 -7.20 -0.36 -28.28
CA ASP A 83 -7.42 -0.42 -29.73
C ASP A 83 -6.78 0.80 -30.47
N ASP A 84 -6.52 1.92 -29.76
CA ASP A 84 -5.76 3.07 -30.30
C ASP A 84 -4.26 2.94 -29.93
N PRO A 85 -3.37 2.75 -30.90
CA PRO A 85 -1.93 2.61 -30.66
C PRO A 85 -1.28 3.88 -30.09
N ARG A 86 -1.91 5.05 -30.25
CA ARG A 86 -1.43 6.33 -29.72
C ARG A 86 -1.88 6.58 -28.28
N SER A 87 -2.82 5.80 -27.77
CA SER A 87 -3.29 5.93 -26.40
C SER A 87 -2.17 5.69 -25.37
N THR A 88 -2.28 6.32 -24.21
CA THR A 88 -1.32 6.08 -23.11
C THR A 88 -1.24 4.60 -22.72
N PRO A 89 -2.34 3.85 -22.51
CA PRO A 89 -2.26 2.42 -22.21
C PRO A 89 -1.52 1.61 -23.27
N SER A 90 -1.80 1.82 -24.56
CA SER A 90 -1.12 1.09 -25.65
C SER A 90 0.38 1.35 -25.67
N ARG A 91 0.80 2.60 -25.48
CA ARG A 91 2.21 2.98 -25.42
C ARG A 91 2.92 2.38 -24.20
N LEU A 92 2.27 2.30 -23.03
CA LEU A 92 2.81 1.65 -21.85
C LEU A 92 2.92 0.14 -22.04
N CYS A 93 1.92 -0.51 -22.67
CA CYS A 93 1.99 -1.91 -23.05
C CYS A 93 3.16 -2.19 -24.02
N ALA A 94 3.42 -1.30 -24.96
CA ALA A 94 4.55 -1.44 -25.88
C ALA A 94 5.91 -1.43 -25.15
N LEU A 95 6.09 -0.57 -24.14
CA LEU A 95 7.28 -0.58 -23.28
C LEU A 95 7.40 -1.89 -22.49
N ALA A 96 6.31 -2.30 -21.81
CA ALA A 96 6.29 -3.53 -21.01
C ALA A 96 6.51 -4.79 -21.86
N ARG A 97 6.02 -4.81 -23.10
CA ARG A 97 6.25 -5.91 -24.06
C ARG A 97 7.72 -5.99 -24.49
N LYS A 98 8.36 -4.84 -24.71
CA LYS A 98 9.76 -4.74 -25.13
C LYS A 98 10.71 -5.18 -24.01
N ASP A 99 10.48 -4.72 -22.79
CA ASP A 99 11.31 -5.06 -21.63
C ASP A 99 10.45 -5.14 -20.34
N PRO A 100 9.84 -6.31 -20.06
CA PRO A 100 8.96 -6.47 -18.92
C PRO A 100 9.69 -6.44 -17.56
N LYS A 101 11.01 -6.58 -17.54
CA LYS A 101 11.80 -6.46 -16.31
C LYS A 101 12.03 -4.99 -15.96
N ARG A 102 12.30 -4.17 -16.96
CA ARG A 102 12.49 -2.73 -16.79
C ARG A 102 11.16 -1.99 -16.61
N TYR A 103 10.11 -2.46 -17.27
CA TYR A 103 8.79 -1.86 -17.28
C TYR A 103 7.72 -2.86 -16.81
N PRO A 104 7.80 -3.32 -15.55
CA PRO A 104 6.75 -4.20 -15.02
C PRO A 104 5.41 -3.48 -15.04
N LEU A 105 4.37 -4.18 -15.50
CA LEU A 105 3.04 -3.60 -15.70
C LEU A 105 2.11 -4.02 -14.57
N PHE A 106 1.30 -3.09 -14.05
CA PHE A 106 0.24 -3.45 -13.14
C PHE A 106 -1.12 -2.89 -13.56
N VAL A 107 -2.17 -3.59 -13.15
CA VAL A 107 -3.56 -3.21 -13.34
C VAL A 107 -4.33 -3.25 -12.02
N LEU A 108 -5.35 -2.40 -11.92
CA LEU A 108 -6.37 -2.48 -10.88
C LEU A 108 -7.51 -3.36 -11.38
N ALA A 109 -8.05 -4.23 -10.54
CA ALA A 109 -9.06 -5.21 -10.97
C ALA A 109 -10.33 -5.25 -10.12
N HIS A 110 -10.58 -4.25 -9.28
CA HIS A 110 -11.62 -4.32 -8.26
C HIS A 110 -13.04 -4.04 -8.76
N ARG A 111 -13.27 -3.01 -9.57
CA ARG A 111 -14.63 -2.66 -10.04
C ARG A 111 -15.11 -3.54 -11.17
N ALA A 112 -14.18 -4.07 -11.95
CA ALA A 112 -14.50 -4.88 -13.10
C ALA A 112 -15.33 -6.14 -12.77
N CYS A 113 -15.16 -6.69 -11.56
CA CYS A 113 -15.87 -7.88 -11.11
C CYS A 113 -17.28 -7.60 -10.59
N TYR A 114 -17.56 -6.41 -10.07
CA TYR A 114 -18.82 -6.11 -9.38
C TYR A 114 -19.68 -5.11 -10.13
N ARG A 115 -19.80 -5.35 -11.44
CA ARG A 115 -20.61 -4.52 -12.33
C ARG A 115 -22.10 -4.71 -12.08
N LYS A 116 -22.88 -3.77 -12.66
CA LYS A 116 -24.35 -3.79 -12.61
C LYS A 116 -24.91 -5.10 -13.12
N GLU A 117 -24.31 -5.67 -14.18
CA GLU A 117 -24.73 -6.95 -14.78
C GLU A 117 -24.64 -8.13 -13.82
N VAL A 118 -23.68 -8.11 -12.87
CA VAL A 118 -23.60 -9.14 -11.82
C VAL A 118 -24.72 -8.92 -10.80
N THR A 119 -24.91 -7.69 -10.35
CA THR A 119 -25.87 -7.39 -9.28
C THR A 119 -27.32 -7.49 -9.70
N GLU A 120 -27.66 -7.14 -10.95
CA GLU A 120 -29.01 -7.20 -11.47
C GLU A 120 -29.49 -8.63 -11.80
N SER A 121 -28.57 -9.49 -12.22
CA SER A 121 -28.87 -10.89 -12.55
C SER A 121 -28.58 -11.86 -11.43
N ALA A 122 -28.13 -11.37 -10.25
CA ALA A 122 -27.84 -12.21 -9.11
C ALA A 122 -29.13 -12.81 -8.52
N PRO A 123 -29.15 -14.12 -8.21
CA PRO A 123 -30.32 -14.75 -7.64
C PRO A 123 -30.63 -14.18 -6.24
N PRO A 124 -31.89 -14.33 -5.77
CA PRO A 124 -32.32 -13.76 -4.48
C PRO A 124 -31.44 -14.14 -3.29
N GLU A 125 -30.86 -15.32 -3.29
CA GLU A 125 -29.98 -15.86 -2.23
C GLU A 125 -28.69 -15.04 -2.06
N THR A 126 -28.31 -14.30 -3.09
CA THR A 126 -27.16 -13.40 -3.06
C THR A 126 -27.30 -12.29 -2.03
N TRP A 127 -28.53 -11.99 -1.62
CA TRP A 127 -28.86 -10.82 -0.84
C TRP A 127 -29.40 -11.15 0.55
N CYS A 128 -28.94 -10.41 1.54
CA CYS A 128 -29.68 -10.18 2.77
C CYS A 128 -30.43 -8.85 2.66
N ILE A 129 -31.66 -8.83 3.20
CA ILE A 129 -32.54 -7.65 3.10
C ILE A 129 -32.69 -7.03 4.48
N ASP A 130 -32.38 -5.75 4.59
CA ASP A 130 -32.66 -5.00 5.82
C ASP A 130 -34.19 -5.00 6.08
N PRO A 131 -34.66 -5.57 7.19
CA PRO A 131 -36.09 -5.64 7.46
C PRO A 131 -36.76 -4.29 7.57
N LYS A 132 -36.02 -3.25 7.97
CA LYS A 132 -36.52 -1.87 8.15
C LYS A 132 -36.49 -1.05 6.85
N THR A 133 -35.33 -0.99 6.22
CA THR A 133 -35.10 -0.10 5.07
C THR A 133 -35.30 -0.77 3.72
N LYS A 134 -35.50 -2.09 3.70
CA LYS A 134 -35.59 -2.93 2.48
C LYS A 134 -34.32 -2.86 1.62
N LYS A 135 -33.24 -2.28 2.12
CA LYS A 135 -31.95 -2.23 1.44
C LYS A 135 -31.35 -3.65 1.30
N LYS A 136 -30.90 -3.98 0.09
CA LYS A 136 -30.16 -5.21 -0.20
C LYS A 136 -28.69 -5.02 0.13
N VAL A 137 -28.11 -5.99 0.83
CA VAL A 137 -26.66 -6.10 1.07
C VAL A 137 -26.20 -7.51 0.68
N TRP A 138 -24.94 -7.67 0.34
CA TRP A 138 -24.38 -8.97 0.00
C TRP A 138 -24.51 -9.94 1.18
N SER A 139 -24.99 -11.15 0.88
CA SER A 139 -25.02 -12.23 1.84
C SER A 139 -23.64 -12.87 2.01
N PRO A 140 -23.20 -13.18 3.22
CA PRO A 140 -22.04 -14.07 3.43
C PRO A 140 -22.21 -15.42 2.70
N GLU A 141 -23.44 -15.91 2.59
CA GLU A 141 -23.81 -17.17 1.95
C GLU A 141 -24.22 -17.01 0.47
N ALA A 142 -23.81 -15.90 -0.17
CA ALA A 142 -24.05 -15.73 -1.60
C ALA A 142 -23.44 -16.89 -2.41
N PRO A 143 -24.17 -17.44 -3.43
CA PRO A 143 -23.72 -18.59 -4.20
C PRO A 143 -22.41 -18.35 -4.96
N ASP A 144 -21.58 -19.39 -5.07
CA ASP A 144 -20.29 -19.31 -5.78
C ASP A 144 -20.45 -18.91 -7.25
N ALA A 145 -21.51 -19.37 -7.91
CA ALA A 145 -21.82 -19.01 -9.32
C ALA A 145 -21.88 -17.50 -9.57
N VAL A 146 -22.26 -16.71 -8.57
CA VAL A 146 -22.27 -15.24 -8.67
C VAL A 146 -20.84 -14.69 -8.78
N PHE A 147 -19.91 -15.24 -8.01
CA PHE A 147 -18.50 -14.83 -8.01
C PHE A 147 -17.74 -15.38 -9.22
N GLU A 148 -18.11 -16.56 -9.72
CA GLU A 148 -17.61 -17.11 -10.99
C GLU A 148 -18.01 -16.19 -12.16
N ARG A 149 -19.24 -15.73 -12.18
CA ARG A 149 -19.70 -14.74 -13.17
C ARG A 149 -19.00 -13.40 -13.02
N ALA A 150 -18.86 -12.90 -11.78
CA ALA A 150 -18.13 -11.69 -11.50
C ALA A 150 -16.67 -11.78 -11.99
N ALA A 151 -16.02 -12.90 -11.73
CA ALA A 151 -14.67 -13.20 -12.19
C ALA A 151 -14.56 -13.22 -13.71
N ALA A 152 -15.50 -13.87 -14.40
CA ALA A 152 -15.53 -13.92 -15.87
C ALA A 152 -15.61 -12.51 -16.49
N LEU A 153 -16.47 -11.65 -15.93
CA LEU A 153 -16.59 -10.25 -16.37
C LEU A 153 -15.33 -9.42 -16.10
N GLY A 154 -14.68 -9.64 -14.96
CA GLY A 154 -13.40 -8.97 -14.62
C GLY A 154 -12.24 -9.44 -15.51
N VAL A 155 -12.21 -10.72 -15.85
CA VAL A 155 -11.16 -11.31 -16.70
C VAL A 155 -11.29 -10.89 -18.18
N ALA A 156 -12.50 -10.62 -18.67
CA ALA A 156 -12.70 -10.30 -20.08
C ALA A 156 -11.86 -9.09 -20.58
N PRO A 157 -11.89 -7.89 -19.93
CA PRO A 157 -11.03 -6.79 -20.32
C PRO A 157 -9.54 -7.05 -20.06
N LEU A 158 -9.21 -7.87 -19.04
CA LEU A 158 -7.82 -8.24 -18.75
C LEU A 158 -7.18 -9.02 -19.89
N LYS A 159 -7.92 -9.88 -20.59
CA LYS A 159 -7.42 -10.63 -21.75
C LYS A 159 -6.88 -9.69 -22.84
N LYS A 160 -7.55 -8.57 -23.11
CA LYS A 160 -7.05 -7.56 -24.07
C LYS A 160 -5.70 -6.95 -23.65
N VAL A 161 -5.51 -6.73 -22.34
CA VAL A 161 -4.20 -6.28 -21.84
C VAL A 161 -3.13 -7.34 -22.08
N LEU A 162 -3.45 -8.61 -21.77
CA LEU A 162 -2.52 -9.73 -21.93
C LEU A 162 -2.11 -10.01 -23.38
N GLU A 163 -2.97 -9.71 -24.36
CA GLU A 163 -2.64 -9.75 -25.79
C GLU A 163 -1.58 -8.70 -26.16
N LYS A 164 -1.54 -7.57 -25.45
CA LYS A 164 -0.61 -6.47 -25.71
C LYS A 164 0.70 -6.59 -24.94
N ALA A 165 0.65 -6.99 -23.66
CA ALA A 165 1.84 -7.06 -22.80
C ALA A 165 1.63 -8.02 -21.60
N PRO A 166 2.71 -8.59 -21.03
CA PRO A 166 2.64 -9.34 -19.78
C PRO A 166 2.32 -8.41 -18.61
N ILE A 167 1.46 -8.90 -17.70
CA ILE A 167 1.16 -8.21 -16.45
C ILE A 167 2.03 -8.80 -15.34
N ALA A 168 2.66 -7.95 -14.54
CA ALA A 168 3.47 -8.32 -13.39
C ALA A 168 2.66 -8.35 -12.10
N ILE A 169 1.75 -7.40 -11.91
CA ILE A 169 0.97 -7.25 -10.68
C ILE A 169 -0.49 -6.96 -11.01
N ILE A 170 -1.39 -7.64 -10.30
CA ILE A 170 -2.81 -7.27 -10.21
C ILE A 170 -3.07 -6.78 -8.80
N LEU A 171 -3.62 -5.57 -8.66
CA LEU A 171 -4.10 -5.03 -7.40
C LEU A 171 -5.62 -5.15 -7.35
N ASN A 172 -6.13 -5.75 -6.29
CA ASN A 172 -7.56 -5.79 -6.01
C ASN A 172 -7.85 -5.13 -4.66
N VAL A 173 -9.05 -4.61 -4.49
CA VAL A 173 -9.48 -3.87 -3.30
C VAL A 173 -10.60 -4.60 -2.59
N GLY A 174 -10.42 -4.85 -1.29
CA GLY A 174 -11.34 -5.62 -0.45
C GLY A 174 -12.67 -4.95 -0.09
N GLU A 175 -12.94 -3.77 -0.62
CA GLU A 175 -14.09 -2.93 -0.21
C GLU A 175 -15.38 -3.22 -0.97
N TYR A 176 -15.36 -4.16 -1.91
CA TYR A 176 -16.52 -4.50 -2.75
C TYR A 176 -17.17 -5.80 -2.32
N ALA A 177 -18.42 -6.00 -2.75
CA ALA A 177 -19.28 -7.13 -2.43
C ALA A 177 -19.47 -7.29 -0.91
N LEU A 178 -19.06 -8.42 -0.33
CA LEU A 178 -19.17 -8.64 1.10
C LEU A 178 -18.28 -7.63 1.85
N SER A 179 -18.92 -6.74 2.56
CA SER A 179 -18.28 -5.71 3.38
C SER A 179 -17.91 -6.26 4.76
N VAL A 180 -17.34 -5.44 5.63
CA VAL A 180 -17.00 -5.79 7.00
C VAL A 180 -18.24 -5.79 7.90
N TYR A 181 -18.17 -6.53 9.00
CA TYR A 181 -19.30 -6.73 9.91
C TYR A 181 -19.90 -5.41 10.43
N GLY A 182 -19.07 -4.43 10.79
CA GLY A 182 -19.53 -3.14 11.30
C GLY A 182 -20.51 -2.39 10.39
N HIS A 183 -20.46 -2.65 9.07
CA HIS A 183 -21.35 -2.01 8.09
C HIS A 183 -22.69 -2.73 7.95
N HIS A 184 -22.71 -4.06 8.04
CA HIS A 184 -23.88 -4.86 7.67
C HIS A 184 -24.25 -5.92 8.70
N GLY A 185 -23.53 -6.03 9.80
CA GLY A 185 -23.71 -7.07 10.81
C GLY A 185 -25.14 -7.17 11.36
N ARG A 186 -25.80 -6.03 11.51
CA ARG A 186 -27.21 -6.00 11.93
C ARG A 186 -28.14 -6.71 10.93
N ILE A 187 -27.88 -6.56 9.63
CA ILE A 187 -28.71 -7.15 8.58
C ILE A 187 -28.43 -8.64 8.50
N TRP A 188 -27.17 -9.04 8.58
CA TRP A 188 -26.77 -10.45 8.60
C TRP A 188 -27.29 -11.18 9.85
N ALA A 189 -27.26 -10.53 11.00
CA ALA A 189 -27.79 -11.09 12.24
C ALA A 189 -29.32 -11.22 12.25
N ALA A 190 -30.02 -10.62 11.30
CA ALA A 190 -31.46 -10.79 11.11
C ALA A 190 -31.83 -11.81 10.03
N ASP A 191 -30.87 -12.36 9.30
CA ASP A 191 -31.11 -13.35 8.24
C ASP A 191 -30.96 -14.77 8.80
N PRO A 192 -32.05 -15.60 8.81
CA PRO A 192 -32.00 -16.96 9.35
C PRO A 192 -30.98 -17.87 8.67
N ARG A 193 -30.72 -17.68 7.36
CA ARG A 193 -29.73 -18.46 6.61
C ARG A 193 -28.33 -18.18 7.11
N VAL A 194 -28.01 -16.90 7.34
CA VAL A 194 -26.70 -16.44 7.85
C VAL A 194 -26.49 -16.95 9.27
N ILE A 195 -27.52 -16.84 10.14
CA ILE A 195 -27.46 -17.35 11.53
C ILE A 195 -27.20 -18.85 11.53
N LYS A 196 -27.95 -19.62 10.71
CA LYS A 196 -27.77 -21.08 10.59
C LYS A 196 -26.37 -21.43 10.12
N ALA A 197 -25.87 -20.76 9.06
CA ALA A 197 -24.56 -21.04 8.49
C ALA A 197 -23.40 -20.64 9.40
N ARG A 198 -23.54 -19.54 10.15
CA ARG A 198 -22.56 -19.09 11.13
C ARG A 198 -22.45 -20.06 12.31
N GLY A 199 -23.58 -20.57 12.80
CA GLY A 199 -23.62 -21.37 14.03
C GLY A 199 -23.03 -20.59 15.21
N THR A 200 -22.07 -21.20 15.91
CA THR A 200 -21.39 -20.62 17.07
C THR A 200 -20.10 -19.86 16.72
N GLN A 201 -19.70 -19.82 15.44
CA GLN A 201 -18.47 -19.11 15.04
C GLN A 201 -18.52 -17.63 15.41
N PRO A 202 -17.41 -17.03 15.87
CA PRO A 202 -17.29 -15.58 16.01
C PRO A 202 -17.56 -14.88 14.67
N TRP A 203 -18.21 -13.73 14.72
CA TRP A 203 -18.59 -13.00 13.50
C TRP A 203 -17.42 -12.67 12.60
N TYR A 204 -16.29 -12.23 13.16
CA TYR A 204 -15.14 -11.86 12.35
C TYR A 204 -14.53 -13.06 11.60
N GLU A 205 -14.48 -14.23 12.22
CA GLU A 205 -14.00 -15.46 11.56
C GLU A 205 -14.95 -15.92 10.45
N TYR A 206 -16.24 -15.95 10.76
CA TYR A 206 -17.26 -16.33 9.81
C TYR A 206 -17.25 -15.42 8.57
N ILE A 207 -17.28 -14.10 8.76
CA ILE A 207 -17.28 -13.14 7.66
C ILE A 207 -15.97 -13.16 6.88
N SER A 208 -14.81 -13.26 7.56
CA SER A 208 -13.51 -13.39 6.90
C SER A 208 -13.41 -14.66 6.06
N ARG A 209 -13.93 -15.77 6.58
CA ARG A 209 -14.00 -17.05 5.85
C ARG A 209 -14.88 -16.93 4.60
N CYS A 210 -16.06 -16.36 4.71
CA CYS A 210 -16.94 -16.14 3.57
C CYS A 210 -16.31 -15.21 2.53
N LYS A 211 -15.69 -14.13 2.98
CA LYS A 211 -14.96 -13.20 2.09
C LYS A 211 -13.79 -13.92 1.39
N GLY A 212 -12.99 -14.67 2.15
CA GLY A 212 -11.89 -15.46 1.60
C GLY A 212 -12.35 -16.43 0.52
N ARG A 213 -13.46 -17.18 0.76
CA ARG A 213 -14.08 -18.05 -0.24
C ARG A 213 -14.43 -17.29 -1.52
N GLN A 214 -15.18 -16.21 -1.40
CA GLN A 214 -15.66 -15.40 -2.52
C GLN A 214 -14.50 -14.83 -3.35
N GLU A 215 -13.53 -14.23 -2.70
CA GLU A 215 -12.40 -13.62 -3.38
C GLU A 215 -11.38 -14.64 -3.92
N THR A 216 -11.33 -15.85 -3.36
CA THR A 216 -10.52 -16.95 -3.91
C THR A 216 -11.02 -17.37 -5.30
N ILE A 217 -12.33 -17.42 -5.50
CA ILE A 217 -12.93 -17.72 -6.83
C ILE A 217 -12.43 -16.67 -7.84
N ILE A 218 -12.51 -15.39 -7.48
CA ILE A 218 -12.10 -14.30 -8.35
C ILE A 218 -10.58 -14.34 -8.61
N SER A 219 -9.76 -14.42 -7.57
CA SER A 219 -8.30 -14.40 -7.71
C SER A 219 -7.78 -15.59 -8.54
N ASN A 220 -8.37 -16.76 -8.37
CA ASN A 220 -8.00 -17.95 -9.15
C ASN A 220 -8.34 -17.78 -10.64
N ALA A 221 -9.48 -17.17 -10.98
CA ALA A 221 -9.82 -16.86 -12.35
C ALA A 221 -8.83 -15.90 -13.01
N PHE A 222 -8.40 -14.86 -12.29
CA PHE A 222 -7.36 -13.93 -12.77
C PHE A 222 -6.01 -14.61 -12.95
N ARG A 223 -5.55 -15.42 -11.97
CA ARG A 223 -4.30 -16.20 -12.08
C ARG A 223 -4.33 -17.16 -13.27
N LYS A 224 -5.45 -17.88 -13.45
CA LYS A 224 -5.64 -18.79 -14.59
C LYS A 224 -5.58 -18.06 -15.93
N ALA A 225 -6.18 -16.87 -16.04
CA ALA A 225 -6.15 -16.08 -17.26
C ALA A 225 -4.74 -15.60 -17.60
N CYS A 226 -3.92 -15.27 -16.62
CA CYS A 226 -2.58 -14.70 -16.81
C CYS A 226 -1.51 -15.72 -17.19
N ARG A 227 -1.72 -17.02 -17.08
CA ARG A 227 -0.83 -18.15 -17.48
C ARG A 227 0.65 -18.05 -17.05
N LYS A 228 1.12 -16.92 -16.57
CA LYS A 228 2.49 -16.64 -16.10
C LYS A 228 2.43 -16.26 -14.62
N ARG A 229 3.56 -16.41 -13.96
CA ARG A 229 3.69 -15.97 -12.57
C ARG A 229 3.51 -14.47 -12.52
N LEU A 230 2.41 -14.02 -11.91
CA LEU A 230 2.15 -12.65 -11.55
C LEU A 230 2.00 -12.55 -10.03
N LEU A 231 2.04 -11.36 -9.51
CA LEU A 231 1.75 -11.09 -8.12
C LEU A 231 0.30 -10.57 -8.02
N TYR A 232 -0.58 -11.34 -7.40
CA TYR A 232 -1.94 -10.93 -7.11
C TYR A 232 -2.02 -10.41 -5.68
N ILE A 233 -2.21 -9.12 -5.55
CA ILE A 233 -2.27 -8.42 -4.27
C ILE A 233 -3.71 -8.02 -3.99
N TYR A 234 -4.23 -8.50 -2.87
CA TYR A 234 -5.56 -8.19 -2.40
C TYR A 234 -5.51 -7.32 -1.15
N TYR A 235 -6.04 -6.12 -1.24
CA TYR A 235 -6.18 -5.22 -0.12
C TYR A 235 -7.28 -5.70 0.83
N TYR A 236 -6.94 -5.91 2.10
CA TYR A 236 -7.89 -6.35 3.12
C TYR A 236 -7.90 -5.47 4.37
N ALA A 237 -7.65 -4.19 4.20
CA ALA A 237 -7.63 -3.19 5.26
C ALA A 237 -6.66 -3.54 6.40
N ASP A 238 -6.97 -3.22 7.62
CA ASP A 238 -6.04 -3.34 8.74
C ASP A 238 -5.65 -4.78 9.14
N GLY A 239 -6.44 -5.76 8.76
CA GLY A 239 -6.12 -7.18 8.89
C GLY A 239 -5.79 -7.67 10.31
N CYS A 240 -6.19 -6.95 11.36
CA CYS A 240 -5.81 -7.29 12.73
C CYS A 240 -7.04 -7.46 13.64
N PRO A 241 -7.51 -8.69 13.84
CA PRO A 241 -8.68 -8.98 14.67
C PRO A 241 -8.46 -8.66 16.17
N HIS A 242 -7.21 -8.62 16.61
CA HIS A 242 -6.85 -8.36 18.01
C HIS A 242 -6.69 -6.87 18.35
N ARG A 243 -6.95 -6.00 17.42
CA ARG A 243 -6.75 -4.57 17.58
C ARG A 243 -7.89 -3.92 18.37
N LYS A 244 -7.84 -4.02 19.68
CA LYS A 244 -8.88 -3.48 20.59
C LYS A 244 -9.01 -1.96 20.54
N ARG A 245 -7.89 -1.24 20.38
CA ARG A 245 -7.86 0.23 20.45
C ARG A 245 -8.72 0.90 19.38
N TYR A 246 -8.84 0.30 18.21
CA TYR A 246 -9.55 0.89 17.07
C TYR A 246 -10.79 0.11 16.64
N GLY A 247 -11.14 -0.94 17.35
CA GLY A 247 -12.28 -1.80 17.03
C GLY A 247 -12.24 -2.34 15.62
N ALA A 248 -11.06 -2.57 15.07
CA ALA A 248 -10.82 -2.40 13.67
C ALA A 248 -11.33 -3.51 12.79
N TRP A 249 -11.40 -4.73 13.30
CA TRP A 249 -11.83 -5.82 12.43
C TRP A 249 -13.29 -5.67 12.00
N ASP A 250 -14.14 -5.16 12.85
CA ASP A 250 -15.57 -4.99 12.59
C ASP A 250 -15.89 -3.77 11.71
N THR A 251 -14.88 -2.95 11.43
CA THR A 251 -15.00 -1.84 10.48
C THR A 251 -14.32 -2.12 9.16
N TRP A 252 -13.02 -2.52 9.14
CA TRP A 252 -12.23 -2.62 7.91
C TRP A 252 -11.19 -3.75 7.94
N ALA A 253 -11.35 -4.77 8.79
CA ALA A 253 -10.37 -5.83 8.92
C ALA A 253 -10.88 -7.17 8.39
N TRP A 254 -9.98 -7.88 7.73
CA TRP A 254 -10.15 -9.27 7.33
C TRP A 254 -9.03 -10.09 7.95
N ASP A 255 -9.34 -11.23 8.55
CA ASP A 255 -8.34 -12.11 9.10
C ASP A 255 -7.52 -12.76 7.96
N TYR A 256 -6.22 -12.53 7.95
CA TYR A 256 -5.34 -13.04 6.91
C TYR A 256 -5.34 -14.56 6.80
N LYS A 257 -5.59 -15.29 7.89
CA LYS A 257 -5.79 -16.75 7.86
C LYS A 257 -6.74 -17.18 6.74
N TRP A 258 -7.82 -16.42 6.53
CA TRP A 258 -8.82 -16.68 5.50
C TRP A 258 -8.52 -16.01 4.16
N MET A 259 -7.69 -14.97 4.18
CA MET A 259 -7.31 -14.21 2.99
C MET A 259 -6.03 -14.74 2.32
N LYS A 260 -5.28 -15.62 2.98
CA LYS A 260 -4.05 -16.23 2.45
C LYS A 260 -4.22 -16.85 1.05
N PRO A 261 -5.28 -17.60 0.69
CA PRO A 261 -5.46 -18.10 -0.67
C PRO A 261 -5.83 -17.02 -1.69
N VAL A 262 -6.25 -15.85 -1.24
CA VAL A 262 -6.65 -14.74 -2.11
C VAL A 262 -5.45 -13.91 -2.58
N SER A 263 -4.55 -13.56 -1.67
CA SER A 263 -3.41 -12.68 -1.94
C SER A 263 -2.09 -13.46 -1.89
N ASP A 264 -1.21 -13.23 -2.85
CA ASP A 264 0.12 -13.87 -2.87
C ASP A 264 1.05 -13.36 -1.77
N LEU A 265 0.80 -12.16 -1.27
CA LEU A 265 1.43 -11.59 -0.09
C LEU A 265 0.38 -10.89 0.77
N PRO A 266 0.50 -10.91 2.09
CA PRO A 266 -0.31 -10.08 2.96
C PRO A 266 -0.27 -8.61 2.53
N SER A 267 -1.44 -7.96 2.50
CA SER A 267 -1.58 -6.59 2.01
C SER A 267 -2.53 -5.78 2.88
N SER A 268 -2.14 -5.58 4.13
CA SER A 268 -2.88 -4.70 5.04
C SER A 268 -2.62 -3.22 4.72
N SER A 269 -3.61 -2.38 5.03
CA SER A 269 -3.43 -0.94 4.98
C SER A 269 -2.88 -0.44 6.30
N ILE A 270 -1.73 0.18 6.26
CA ILE A 270 -1.14 0.85 7.40
C ILE A 270 -0.86 2.28 6.97
N TYR A 271 -1.78 3.16 7.33
CA TYR A 271 -1.73 4.53 6.90
C TYR A 271 -1.13 5.42 7.97
N TYR A 272 -0.04 6.05 7.62
CA TYR A 272 0.57 7.08 8.44
C TYR A 272 -0.42 8.24 8.63
N ARG A 273 -0.80 8.51 9.88
CA ARG A 273 -1.83 9.50 10.25
C ARG A 273 -3.17 9.32 9.54
N HIS A 274 -3.72 8.13 9.66
CA HIS A 274 -5.03 7.84 9.09
C HIS A 274 -6.14 8.62 9.80
N PHE A 275 -6.98 9.29 9.04
CA PHE A 275 -7.97 10.24 9.56
C PHE A 275 -9.10 9.62 10.38
N ASN A 276 -9.45 8.36 10.15
CA ASN A 276 -10.57 7.67 10.82
C ASN A 276 -10.14 6.84 12.03
N SER A 277 -8.85 6.61 12.20
CA SER A 277 -8.36 5.63 13.15
C SER A 277 -8.02 6.21 14.53
N GLY A 278 -8.04 7.53 14.69
CA GLY A 278 -7.57 8.19 15.90
C GLY A 278 -6.05 8.01 16.14
N TRP A 279 -5.30 7.60 15.13
CA TRP A 279 -3.86 7.46 15.21
C TRP A 279 -3.19 8.81 15.31
N THR A 280 -2.45 8.97 16.37
CA THR A 280 -1.90 10.26 16.76
C THR A 280 -0.49 10.49 16.26
N GLY A 281 0.20 9.45 15.78
CA GLY A 281 1.57 9.62 15.31
C GLY A 281 2.22 8.34 14.76
N PRO A 282 3.48 8.46 14.31
CA PRO A 282 4.24 7.38 13.70
C PRO A 282 4.44 6.17 14.62
N ASN A 283 4.52 6.39 15.92
CA ASN A 283 4.67 5.35 16.92
C ASN A 283 3.52 4.32 16.91
N ASP A 284 2.28 4.80 16.81
CA ASP A 284 1.10 3.96 16.71
C ASP A 284 1.08 3.17 15.39
N MET A 285 1.55 3.79 14.32
CA MET A 285 1.64 3.17 13.00
C MET A 285 2.59 1.97 13.01
N LEU A 286 3.77 2.14 13.61
CA LEU A 286 4.72 1.03 13.73
C LEU A 286 4.15 -0.09 14.62
N THR A 287 3.47 0.26 15.71
CA THR A 287 2.82 -0.74 16.56
C THR A 287 1.82 -1.58 15.77
N GLN A 288 1.02 -0.97 14.90
CA GLN A 288 0.10 -1.71 14.05
C GLN A 288 0.84 -2.54 13.01
N ALA A 289 1.87 -1.99 12.36
CA ALA A 289 2.67 -2.73 11.38
C ALA A 289 3.30 -3.98 12.02
N LEU A 290 3.85 -3.87 13.22
CA LEU A 290 4.43 -4.98 13.94
C LEU A 290 3.39 -5.99 14.41
N ASN A 291 2.17 -5.55 14.75
CA ASN A 291 1.07 -6.46 15.04
C ASN A 291 0.70 -7.29 13.80
N SER A 292 0.55 -6.64 12.64
CA SER A 292 0.31 -7.35 11.38
C SER A 292 1.45 -8.33 11.06
N ALA A 293 2.71 -7.91 11.22
CA ALA A 293 3.86 -8.78 11.00
C ALA A 293 3.86 -10.01 11.93
N ALA A 294 3.55 -9.83 13.21
CA ALA A 294 3.46 -10.94 14.17
C ALA A 294 2.38 -11.96 13.79
N GLN A 295 1.22 -11.50 13.35
CA GLN A 295 0.15 -12.39 12.88
C GLN A 295 0.54 -13.14 11.60
N GLN A 296 1.17 -12.46 10.66
CA GLN A 296 1.61 -13.05 9.40
C GLN A 296 2.65 -14.15 9.64
N ILE A 297 3.61 -13.90 10.53
CA ILE A 297 4.62 -14.90 10.90
C ILE A 297 3.98 -16.13 11.55
N ALA A 298 2.99 -15.93 12.43
CA ALA A 298 2.23 -17.03 13.02
C ALA A 298 1.48 -17.89 11.99
N LEU A 299 1.34 -17.41 10.75
CA LEU A 299 0.72 -18.09 9.62
C LEU A 299 1.73 -18.50 8.54
N ASP A 300 3.03 -18.50 8.85
CA ASP A 300 4.13 -18.80 7.92
C ASP A 300 4.21 -17.85 6.71
N GLU A 301 3.84 -16.59 6.90
CA GLU A 301 3.90 -15.54 5.87
C GLU A 301 4.83 -14.40 6.31
N PRO A 302 6.15 -14.60 6.22
CA PRO A 302 7.12 -13.66 6.79
C PRO A 302 7.28 -12.35 5.99
N LEU A 303 6.70 -12.27 4.80
CA LEU A 303 6.83 -11.14 3.88
C LEU A 303 5.47 -10.53 3.57
N SER A 304 5.44 -9.22 3.30
CA SER A 304 4.20 -8.48 2.99
C SER A 304 4.39 -7.44 1.90
N TYR A 305 3.27 -7.09 1.26
CA TYR A 305 3.18 -6.04 0.24
C TYR A 305 2.04 -5.09 0.60
N ASN A 306 2.31 -4.07 1.40
CA ASN A 306 1.29 -3.35 2.12
C ASN A 306 0.83 -2.07 1.41
N TRP A 307 -0.35 -1.58 1.78
CA TRP A 307 -0.85 -0.28 1.36
C TRP A 307 -0.39 0.80 2.32
N LEU A 308 0.17 1.85 1.75
CA LEU A 308 0.77 2.99 2.44
C LEU A 308 0.09 4.26 1.96
N ASN A 309 -0.13 5.21 2.83
CA ASN A 309 -0.50 6.53 2.35
C ASN A 309 0.73 7.28 1.82
N ALA A 310 0.59 7.80 0.61
CA ALA A 310 1.49 8.79 0.05
C ALA A 310 0.65 10.01 -0.31
N GLY A 311 0.60 10.99 0.58
CA GLY A 311 -0.18 12.21 0.39
C GLY A 311 -1.64 12.14 0.83
N TRP A 312 -2.05 11.16 1.61
CA TRP A 312 -3.37 11.17 2.18
C TRP A 312 -3.48 12.20 3.30
N THR A 313 -4.07 13.35 3.00
CA THR A 313 -4.35 14.38 3.98
C THR A 313 -5.85 14.60 4.12
N ARG A 314 -6.32 14.77 5.34
CA ARG A 314 -7.56 15.49 5.56
C ARG A 314 -7.30 16.99 5.38
N LYS A 315 -8.29 17.70 4.86
CA LYS A 315 -8.26 19.16 4.72
C LYS A 315 -7.85 19.90 6.01
N ASN A 316 -8.13 19.30 7.17
CA ASN A 316 -7.85 19.87 8.50
C ASN A 316 -6.54 19.39 9.13
N LEU A 317 -5.80 18.46 8.53
CA LEU A 317 -4.49 18.03 9.05
C LEU A 317 -3.34 18.84 8.48
N GLY A 318 -3.57 19.55 7.35
CA GLY A 318 -2.59 20.42 6.72
C GLY A 318 -1.25 19.74 6.39
N ASP A 319 -0.31 20.53 5.95
CA ASP A 319 1.03 20.05 5.62
C ASP A 319 1.82 19.58 6.84
N ALA A 320 1.51 20.09 8.03
CA ALA A 320 2.11 19.67 9.29
C ALA A 320 1.90 18.16 9.59
N ALA A 321 0.83 17.56 9.07
CA ALA A 321 0.58 16.12 9.23
C ALA A 321 1.64 15.25 8.55
N PHE A 322 2.31 15.77 7.54
CA PHE A 322 3.34 15.09 6.75
C PHE A 322 4.69 15.83 6.78
N GLY A 323 4.82 16.86 7.60
CA GLY A 323 6.05 17.67 7.73
C GLY A 323 7.27 16.87 8.21
N GLU A 324 7.06 15.64 8.68
CA GLU A 324 8.10 14.77 9.21
C GLU A 324 8.45 13.66 8.22
N LEU A 325 8.92 14.02 7.02
CA LEU A 325 9.31 13.03 6.01
C LEU A 325 10.44 12.09 6.49
N GLU A 326 11.33 12.58 7.33
CA GLU A 326 12.38 11.77 7.94
C GLU A 326 11.79 10.70 8.86
N ARG A 327 10.82 11.05 9.69
CA ARG A 327 10.13 10.08 10.55
C ARG A 327 9.32 9.07 9.74
N TYR A 328 8.74 9.50 8.64
CA TYR A 328 8.10 8.58 7.70
C TYR A 328 9.12 7.61 7.07
N GLU A 329 10.31 8.08 6.73
CA GLU A 329 11.41 7.24 6.26
C GLU A 329 11.83 6.21 7.32
N GLY A 330 12.01 6.64 8.57
CA GLY A 330 12.37 5.77 9.69
C GLY A 330 11.29 4.69 9.96
N PHE A 331 10.02 5.09 9.94
CA PHE A 331 8.89 4.16 10.00
C PHE A 331 8.96 3.09 8.90
N LEU A 332 9.17 3.51 7.64
CA LEU A 332 9.29 2.58 6.52
C LEU A 332 10.46 1.61 6.68
N LYS A 333 11.61 2.09 7.14
CA LYS A 333 12.79 1.23 7.40
C LYS A 333 12.52 0.18 8.46
N CYS A 334 11.84 0.53 9.55
CA CYS A 334 11.37 -0.43 10.55
C CYS A 334 10.43 -1.46 9.93
N TRP A 335 9.50 -1.02 9.09
CA TRP A 335 8.52 -1.91 8.47
C TRP A 335 9.16 -2.84 7.41
N TYR A 336 10.10 -2.35 6.61
CA TYR A 336 10.89 -3.21 5.73
C TYR A 336 11.70 -4.23 6.52
N THR A 337 12.30 -3.83 7.64
CA THR A 337 12.97 -4.78 8.54
C THR A 337 12.00 -5.82 9.09
N ALA A 338 10.75 -5.44 9.37
CA ALA A 338 9.71 -6.37 9.80
C ALA A 338 9.22 -7.32 8.69
N GLY A 339 9.54 -7.07 7.41
CA GLY A 339 9.22 -8.00 6.32
C GLY A 339 8.45 -7.40 5.14
N MET A 340 8.23 -6.09 5.08
CA MET A 340 7.67 -5.48 3.88
C MET A 340 8.66 -5.59 2.72
N VAL A 341 8.23 -6.11 1.58
CA VAL A 341 9.09 -6.29 0.39
C VAL A 341 8.73 -5.37 -0.77
N GLY A 342 7.67 -4.62 -0.63
CA GLY A 342 7.15 -3.66 -1.58
C GLY A 342 5.81 -3.12 -1.10
N GLY A 343 5.19 -2.24 -1.84
CA GLY A 343 3.93 -1.68 -1.39
C GLY A 343 3.21 -0.84 -2.44
N VAL A 344 1.96 -0.53 -2.11
CA VAL A 344 1.08 0.34 -2.87
C VAL A 344 1.11 1.72 -2.25
N ALA A 345 1.69 2.70 -2.92
CA ALA A 345 1.58 4.09 -2.54
C ALA A 345 0.15 4.57 -2.77
N GLY A 346 -0.66 4.51 -1.73
CA GLY A 346 -2.04 4.97 -1.74
C GLY A 346 -2.08 6.49 -1.70
N TYR A 347 -2.91 7.07 -2.53
CA TYR A 347 -2.95 8.47 -2.77
C TYR A 347 -4.38 9.01 -2.69
N PHE A 348 -4.66 9.66 -1.58
CA PHE A 348 -5.88 10.43 -1.39
C PHE A 348 -5.50 11.84 -1.02
N ALA A 349 -5.62 12.77 -1.94
CA ALA A 349 -5.73 14.16 -1.57
C ALA A 349 -7.18 14.59 -1.78
N PHE A 350 -7.65 15.43 -0.91
CA PHE A 350 -8.92 16.11 -1.05
C PHE A 350 -8.73 17.63 -1.20
N PRO A 351 -7.94 18.15 -2.12
CA PRO A 351 -8.12 19.52 -2.52
C PRO A 351 -9.17 19.56 -3.62
N LYS A 352 -10.08 20.49 -3.55
CA LYS A 352 -10.93 20.84 -4.69
C LYS A 352 -10.01 21.13 -5.90
N GLY A 353 -10.08 20.29 -6.93
CA GLY A 353 -9.36 20.54 -8.17
C GLY A 353 -8.51 19.41 -8.73
N GLY A 354 -8.40 18.30 -8.04
CA GLY A 354 -7.72 17.10 -8.56
C GLY A 354 -6.19 17.28 -8.72
N PHE A 355 -5.51 16.16 -8.75
CA PHE A 355 -4.05 16.02 -8.79
C PHE A 355 -3.39 16.33 -10.12
N THR A 356 -4.15 16.75 -11.12
CA THR A 356 -3.64 17.16 -12.42
C THR A 356 -2.91 18.49 -12.37
N ARG A 357 -2.97 19.21 -11.24
CA ARG A 357 -2.25 20.46 -11.02
C ARG A 357 -1.09 20.29 -10.03
N ASP A 358 -0.26 19.28 -10.25
CA ASP A 358 1.01 19.10 -9.54
C ASP A 358 2.04 20.08 -10.07
N VAL A 359 1.71 21.35 -10.01
CA VAL A 359 2.57 22.42 -10.48
C VAL A 359 2.90 23.34 -9.32
N GLY A 360 4.16 23.48 -9.03
CA GLY A 360 4.65 24.31 -7.93
C GLY A 360 6.18 24.35 -7.92
N PRO A 361 6.78 25.31 -7.19
CA PRO A 361 8.23 25.38 -7.03
C PRO A 361 8.79 24.17 -6.29
N GLU A 362 7.98 23.59 -5.38
CA GLU A 362 8.35 22.42 -4.58
C GLU A 362 7.54 21.20 -4.96
N PRO A 363 8.13 19.99 -4.87
CA PRO A 363 7.39 18.76 -5.10
C PRO A 363 6.28 18.59 -4.04
N PRO A 364 5.04 18.26 -4.43
CA PRO A 364 3.93 18.07 -3.52
C PRO A 364 4.20 16.92 -2.53
N HIS A 365 3.57 16.95 -1.37
CA HIS A 365 3.80 15.97 -0.29
C HIS A 365 3.69 14.51 -0.73
N TRP A 366 2.66 14.19 -1.51
CA TRP A 366 2.47 12.83 -1.99
C TRP A 366 3.65 12.35 -2.85
N LEU A 367 4.22 13.24 -3.68
CA LEU A 367 5.37 12.91 -4.52
C LEU A 367 6.63 12.73 -3.65
N ARG A 368 6.82 13.58 -2.65
CA ARG A 368 7.92 13.44 -1.68
C ARG A 368 7.84 12.11 -0.93
N GLN A 369 6.64 11.71 -0.47
CA GLN A 369 6.44 10.40 0.18
C GLN A 369 6.70 9.22 -0.76
N MET A 370 6.27 9.30 -2.03
CA MET A 370 6.60 8.30 -3.04
C MET A 370 8.11 8.20 -3.28
N MET A 371 8.81 9.33 -3.30
CA MET A 371 10.27 9.37 -3.44
C MET A 371 10.96 8.76 -2.21
N VAL A 372 10.49 9.04 -1.00
CA VAL A 372 11.00 8.43 0.23
C VAL A 372 10.79 6.91 0.21
N LEU A 373 9.59 6.44 -0.12
CA LEU A 373 9.31 5.01 -0.24
C LEU A 373 10.24 4.34 -1.25
N SER A 374 10.46 4.97 -2.41
CA SER A 374 11.39 4.48 -3.43
C SER A 374 12.83 4.38 -2.92
N ARG A 375 13.33 5.38 -2.19
CA ARG A 375 14.68 5.35 -1.61
C ARG A 375 14.85 4.25 -0.57
N VAL A 376 13.85 4.06 0.30
CA VAL A 376 13.86 2.95 1.26
C VAL A 376 13.82 1.61 0.54
N HIS A 377 12.97 1.46 -0.47
CA HIS A 377 12.89 0.25 -1.29
C HIS A 377 14.23 -0.06 -1.98
N ALA A 378 14.88 0.94 -2.55
CA ALA A 378 16.22 0.80 -3.13
C ALA A 378 17.25 0.39 -2.07
N ARG A 379 17.24 0.99 -0.88
CA ARG A 379 18.12 0.59 0.23
C ARG A 379 17.93 -0.89 0.56
N PHE A 380 16.68 -1.35 0.70
CA PHE A 380 16.39 -2.74 1.03
C PHE A 380 16.60 -3.70 -0.16
N SER A 381 16.70 -3.23 -1.39
CA SER A 381 17.16 -4.05 -2.51
C SER A 381 18.59 -4.55 -2.33
N HIS A 382 19.44 -3.82 -1.60
CA HIS A 382 20.79 -4.25 -1.22
C HIS A 382 20.79 -5.19 0.00
N LEU A 383 19.70 -5.23 0.75
CA LEU A 383 19.53 -6.01 1.98
C LEU A 383 18.53 -7.17 1.77
N GLU A 384 18.15 -7.47 0.54
CA GLU A 384 17.11 -8.46 0.23
C GLU A 384 17.40 -9.86 0.79
N ALA A 385 18.67 -10.21 0.98
CA ALA A 385 19.04 -11.48 1.60
C ALA A 385 18.47 -11.62 3.03
N PHE A 386 18.40 -10.54 3.80
CA PHE A 386 17.78 -10.57 5.12
C PHE A 386 16.27 -10.80 5.03
N LEU A 387 15.60 -10.27 4.01
CA LEU A 387 14.18 -10.47 3.80
C LEU A 387 13.87 -11.91 3.36
N ARG A 388 14.65 -12.45 2.43
CA ARG A 388 14.38 -13.78 1.85
C ARG A 388 14.87 -14.95 2.70
N THR A 389 16.02 -14.81 3.36
CA THR A 389 16.66 -15.88 4.13
C THR A 389 16.79 -15.56 5.61
N GLY A 390 16.13 -14.52 6.09
CA GLY A 390 16.17 -14.12 7.49
C GLY A 390 14.77 -14.09 8.12
N ASP A 391 14.77 -14.17 9.44
CA ASP A 391 13.58 -14.16 10.26
C ASP A 391 13.50 -12.87 11.08
N LEU A 392 12.31 -12.28 11.16
CA LEU A 392 12.03 -11.22 12.12
C LEU A 392 12.17 -11.80 13.53
N LEU A 393 12.97 -11.16 14.34
CA LEU A 393 13.19 -11.64 15.70
C LEU A 393 12.02 -11.21 16.60
N PRO A 394 11.45 -12.13 17.38
CA PRO A 394 10.54 -11.76 18.43
C PRO A 394 11.29 -10.98 19.51
N GLY A 395 10.71 -9.88 19.95
CA GLY A 395 11.15 -9.16 21.14
C GLY A 395 10.68 -9.86 22.42
N PRO A 396 11.22 -9.47 23.55
CA PRO A 396 10.75 -9.97 24.85
C PRO A 396 9.34 -9.50 25.13
N GLY A 397 8.51 -10.40 25.70
CA GLY A 397 7.14 -10.09 26.09
C GLY A 397 6.12 -10.19 24.94
N LYS A 398 4.96 -9.63 25.19
CA LYS A 398 3.80 -9.68 24.29
C LYS A 398 3.59 -8.36 23.58
N HIS A 399 2.98 -8.44 22.40
CA HIS A 399 2.58 -7.26 21.68
C HIS A 399 1.54 -6.45 22.47
N ARG A 400 1.70 -5.13 22.56
CA ARG A 400 0.86 -4.27 23.42
C ARG A 400 -0.62 -4.22 23.04
N TRP A 401 -0.97 -4.61 21.83
CA TRP A 401 -2.37 -4.67 21.36
C TRP A 401 -2.90 -6.09 21.22
N SER A 402 -2.04 -7.10 21.30
CA SER A 402 -2.40 -8.51 21.11
C SER A 402 -1.57 -9.36 22.06
N THR A 403 -2.18 -9.72 23.18
CA THR A 403 -1.50 -10.43 24.28
C THR A 403 -1.11 -11.87 23.95
N ASP A 404 -1.64 -12.43 22.89
CA ASP A 404 -1.35 -13.76 22.35
C ASP A 404 -0.20 -13.76 21.33
N LEU A 405 0.21 -12.58 20.85
CA LEU A 405 1.30 -12.43 19.90
C LEU A 405 2.58 -11.90 20.56
N PRO A 406 3.77 -12.30 20.06
CA PRO A 406 5.02 -11.73 20.52
C PRO A 406 5.16 -10.26 20.14
N ALA A 407 5.86 -9.49 20.95
CA ALA A 407 6.41 -8.23 20.47
C ALA A 407 7.44 -8.51 19.37
N CYS A 408 7.40 -7.74 18.27
CA CYS A 408 8.38 -7.85 17.18
C CYS A 408 9.36 -6.67 17.21
N GLU A 409 9.66 -6.19 18.42
CA GLU A 409 10.59 -5.08 18.69
C GLU A 409 11.28 -5.27 20.03
N PHE A 410 12.38 -4.58 20.23
CA PHE A 410 13.20 -4.69 21.43
C PHE A 410 13.03 -3.45 22.31
N PRO A 411 12.81 -3.62 23.64
CA PRO A 411 12.60 -2.51 24.55
C PRO A 411 13.89 -1.68 24.67
N THR A 412 13.75 -0.38 24.50
CA THR A 412 14.85 0.61 24.59
C THR A 412 14.85 1.36 25.93
N GLY A 413 13.86 1.13 26.79
CA GLY A 413 13.60 1.98 27.96
C GLY A 413 12.91 3.31 27.61
N ASP A 414 12.78 3.64 26.32
CA ASP A 414 12.16 4.86 25.79
C ASP A 414 11.03 4.51 24.83
N ALA A 415 9.81 4.91 25.19
CA ALA A 415 8.60 4.60 24.42
C ALA A 415 8.57 5.23 23.03
N THR A 416 9.44 6.22 22.75
CA THR A 416 9.54 6.91 21.46
C THR A 416 10.71 6.46 20.60
N ALA A 417 11.60 5.63 21.14
CA ALA A 417 12.67 4.98 20.38
C ALA A 417 12.31 3.51 20.13
N ARG A 418 12.38 3.08 18.89
CA ARG A 418 11.95 1.75 18.46
C ARG A 418 13.10 1.01 17.80
N VAL A 419 13.28 -0.25 18.16
CA VAL A 419 14.29 -1.14 17.56
C VAL A 419 13.63 -2.41 17.06
N VAL A 420 13.83 -2.68 15.77
CA VAL A 420 13.37 -3.90 15.08
C VAL A 420 14.60 -4.63 14.54
N ALA A 421 14.65 -5.93 14.71
CA ALA A 421 15.79 -6.71 14.25
C ALA A 421 15.37 -7.97 13.49
N ARG A 422 16.20 -8.34 12.51
CA ARG A 422 16.04 -9.52 11.67
C ARG A 422 17.36 -10.28 11.60
N LYS A 423 17.35 -11.60 11.72
CA LYS A 423 18.56 -12.45 11.67
C LYS A 423 18.53 -13.32 10.42
N ARG A 424 19.63 -13.44 9.73
CA ARG A 424 19.80 -14.42 8.65
C ARG A 424 19.84 -15.84 9.22
N ARG A 425 19.21 -16.78 8.51
CA ARG A 425 19.22 -18.21 8.87
C ARG A 425 20.54 -18.91 8.52
N ASP A 426 21.21 -18.43 7.47
CA ASP A 426 22.39 -19.06 6.87
C ASP A 426 23.72 -18.54 7.44
N ARG A 427 23.72 -17.49 8.26
CA ARG A 427 24.92 -16.92 8.87
C ARG A 427 24.62 -16.04 10.09
N ALA A 428 25.65 -15.79 10.90
CA ALA A 428 25.56 -14.94 12.08
C ALA A 428 25.55 -13.43 11.70
N GLU A 429 24.54 -13.00 10.93
CA GLU A 429 24.33 -11.60 10.55
C GLU A 429 22.94 -11.12 10.95
N TRP A 430 22.86 -9.91 11.51
CA TRP A 430 21.63 -9.26 11.94
C TRP A 430 21.46 -7.94 11.22
N LEU A 431 20.24 -7.68 10.77
CA LEU A 431 19.78 -6.38 10.30
C LEU A 431 19.04 -5.73 11.45
N VAL A 432 19.52 -4.60 11.91
CA VAL A 432 18.94 -3.86 13.04
C VAL A 432 18.54 -2.48 12.55
N THR A 433 17.30 -2.10 12.80
CA THR A 433 16.80 -0.74 12.54
C THR A 433 16.43 -0.09 13.85
N ALA A 434 17.08 1.04 14.16
CA ALA A 434 16.79 1.87 15.32
C ALA A 434 16.21 3.21 14.85
N TRP A 435 15.04 3.57 15.39
CA TRP A 435 14.25 4.70 14.93
C TRP A 435 13.73 5.56 16.10
N ALA A 436 13.97 6.87 16.03
CA ALA A 436 13.37 7.86 16.92
C ALA A 436 12.01 8.29 16.34
N ALA A 437 10.93 7.71 16.84
CA ALA A 437 9.58 8.05 16.42
C ALA A 437 9.13 9.43 16.91
N ALA A 438 9.78 9.96 17.95
CA ALA A 438 9.67 11.32 18.46
C ALA A 438 10.96 11.72 19.19
N GLY A 439 11.15 13.02 19.47
CA GLY A 439 12.35 13.55 20.10
C GLY A 439 13.57 13.56 19.19
N ASP A 440 14.73 13.86 19.74
CA ASP A 440 16.00 13.97 19.01
C ASP A 440 16.65 12.61 18.77
N ASP A 441 17.63 12.59 17.88
CA ASP A 441 18.50 11.45 17.64
C ASP A 441 19.28 11.10 18.91
N ARG A 442 19.34 9.80 19.25
CA ARG A 442 19.97 9.35 20.49
C ARG A 442 20.40 7.89 20.45
N PRO A 443 21.48 7.54 21.19
CA PRO A 443 21.85 6.15 21.35
C PRO A 443 20.80 5.40 22.21
N VAL A 444 20.51 4.16 21.82
CA VAL A 444 19.67 3.23 22.59
C VAL A 444 20.39 1.88 22.69
N THR A 445 20.30 1.25 23.85
CA THR A 445 20.89 -0.08 24.06
C THR A 445 19.78 -1.11 24.21
N VAL A 446 19.87 -2.18 23.45
CA VAL A 446 18.92 -3.31 23.46
C VAL A 446 19.68 -4.63 23.50
N THR A 447 19.08 -5.67 24.07
CA THR A 447 19.64 -7.03 24.00
C THR A 447 18.94 -7.80 22.88
N ILE A 448 19.71 -8.22 21.87
CA ILE A 448 19.20 -8.95 20.70
C ILE A 448 19.61 -10.42 20.80
N PRO A 449 18.69 -11.38 20.64
CA PRO A 449 18.98 -12.80 20.69
C PRO A 449 20.11 -13.21 19.75
N GLY A 450 21.13 -13.91 20.32
CA GLY A 450 22.30 -14.37 19.60
C GLY A 450 23.36 -13.32 19.26
N LEU A 451 23.08 -12.02 19.53
CA LEU A 451 24.05 -10.94 19.35
C LEU A 451 24.46 -10.31 20.69
N GLY A 452 23.61 -10.38 21.72
CA GLY A 452 23.86 -9.78 23.04
C GLY A 452 23.45 -8.29 23.09
N PRO A 453 24.03 -7.52 24.02
CA PRO A 453 23.81 -6.10 24.14
C PRO A 453 24.33 -5.32 22.93
N VAL A 454 23.48 -4.48 22.36
CA VAL A 454 23.78 -3.68 21.18
C VAL A 454 23.39 -2.24 21.44
N THR A 455 24.31 -1.31 21.19
CA THR A 455 23.99 0.12 21.16
C THR A 455 23.84 0.57 19.71
N ALA A 456 22.70 1.13 19.38
CA ALA A 456 22.40 1.69 18.07
C ALA A 456 21.92 3.13 18.22
N ASN A 457 22.23 4.00 17.26
CA ASN A 457 21.73 5.35 17.25
C ASN A 457 20.32 5.38 16.63
N ALA A 458 19.30 5.65 17.45
CA ALA A 458 17.94 5.85 16.99
C ALA A 458 17.81 7.25 16.39
N THR A 459 17.59 7.34 15.08
CA THR A 459 17.46 8.62 14.35
C THR A 459 16.05 8.83 13.83
N ALA A 460 15.67 10.06 13.57
CA ALA A 460 14.37 10.38 12.97
C ALA A 460 14.18 9.67 11.62
N ALA A 461 15.22 9.63 10.78
CA ALA A 461 15.21 8.92 9.50
C ALA A 461 15.36 7.38 9.62
N GLY A 462 15.53 6.84 10.81
CA GLY A 462 15.79 5.43 11.06
C GLY A 462 17.18 4.98 10.61
N ASN A 463 17.97 4.51 11.55
CA ASN A 463 19.31 4.01 11.30
C ASN A 463 19.25 2.49 11.05
N VAL A 464 19.70 2.06 9.87
CA VAL A 464 19.73 0.64 9.46
C VAL A 464 21.18 0.17 9.42
N VAL A 465 21.50 -0.80 10.27
CA VAL A 465 22.84 -1.36 10.40
C VAL A 465 22.84 -2.88 10.22
N VAL A 466 23.89 -3.41 9.61
CA VAL A 466 24.18 -4.84 9.57
C VAL A 466 25.23 -5.13 10.62
N MET A 467 24.92 -6.02 11.54
CA MET A 467 25.80 -6.46 12.61
C MET A 467 26.22 -7.91 12.37
N ARG A 468 27.44 -8.24 12.72
CA ARG A 468 27.99 -9.60 12.65
C ARG A 468 28.28 -10.10 14.05
N GLY A 469 27.80 -11.31 14.34
CA GLY A 469 28.21 -12.02 15.55
C GLY A 469 29.67 -12.42 15.48
N LYS A 470 30.24 -12.74 16.62
CA LYS A 470 31.50 -13.48 16.67
C LYS A 470 31.19 -14.94 16.29
N ASP A 471 31.85 -15.45 15.28
CA ASP A 471 31.85 -16.89 14.95
C ASP A 471 32.38 -17.70 16.10
#